data_06978f41f33c1eead081733629f61100
#
_entry.id   06978f41f33c1eead081733629f61100
#
_cell.length_a   1.000
_cell.length_b   1.000
_cell.length_c   1.000
_cell.angle_alpha   90.00
_cell.angle_beta   90.00
_cell.angle_gamma   90.00
#
_symmetry.space_group_name_H-M   'P 1'
#
loop_
_entity.id
_entity.type
_entity.pdbx_description
1 polymer ?
#
loop_
_entity_poly.entity_id
_entity_poly.type
_entity_poly.pdbx_seq_one_letter_code
_entity_poly.pdbx_strand_id
1 'polypeptide(L)'
;TPIEQIKKLSFLNCNFKKEIYLHFQECLDIFQMDNCVFEDRVTIKGKFNDNVYFNNSIFKNYANFHTCEFEKTASFYGVRFEKTPNFSQAIFKGNLNAVNTNLNFTFDDLQERIKQEYKDFNKTKEEKPLDKIANDFRDSFRIFKNALIKDNNALDASNFHKYELYCKEIELKESWNKLKKVDIDEDIDQNNKNYSKLMDFLLLGFYRKLCDHHTDLLKVFNNFVLLIALYVSYSIVI
;
A
#
# COMPACT_ATOMS: atom_id res chain seq x y z
N THR A 1 2.67 26.43 -10.00
CA THR A 1 1.52 26.83 -9.18
C THR A 1 0.38 25.86 -9.41
N PRO A 2 -0.35 25.41 -8.38
CA PRO A 2 -1.54 24.59 -8.57
C PRO A 2 -2.62 25.37 -9.33
N ILE A 3 -3.47 24.65 -10.05
CA ILE A 3 -4.69 25.21 -10.63
C ILE A 3 -5.61 25.58 -9.45
N GLU A 4 -6.14 26.80 -9.41
CA GLU A 4 -6.99 27.19 -8.28
C GLU A 4 -8.23 26.30 -8.20
N GLN A 5 -8.94 26.14 -9.31
CA GLN A 5 -10.21 25.46 -9.30
C GLN A 5 -10.48 24.72 -10.61
N ILE A 6 -10.96 23.48 -10.50
CA ILE A 6 -11.50 22.69 -11.62
C ILE A 6 -13.01 22.57 -11.38
N LYS A 7 -13.84 22.97 -12.35
CA LYS A 7 -15.28 22.81 -12.20
C LYS A 7 -15.69 21.36 -12.29
N LYS A 8 -15.31 20.67 -13.36
CA LYS A 8 -15.61 19.27 -13.65
C LYS A 8 -14.55 18.70 -14.57
N LEU A 9 -14.21 17.41 -14.38
CA LEU A 9 -13.34 16.70 -15.29
C LEU A 9 -13.91 15.31 -15.56
N SER A 10 -14.06 14.94 -16.84
CA SER A 10 -14.60 13.64 -17.22
C SER A 10 -13.89 13.10 -18.46
N PHE A 11 -13.25 11.93 -18.31
CA PHE A 11 -12.69 11.13 -19.38
C PHE A 11 -13.23 9.71 -19.29
N LEU A 12 -13.72 9.19 -20.39
CA LEU A 12 -14.30 7.84 -20.48
C LEU A 12 -13.62 7.06 -21.61
N ASN A 13 -13.24 5.83 -21.34
CA ASN A 13 -12.65 4.93 -22.35
C ASN A 13 -11.38 5.52 -23.02
N CYS A 14 -10.56 6.24 -22.26
CA CYS A 14 -9.38 6.93 -22.75
C CYS A 14 -8.10 6.14 -22.48
N ASN A 15 -7.12 6.28 -23.38
CA ASN A 15 -5.77 5.77 -23.17
C ASN A 15 -4.76 6.92 -23.07
N PHE A 16 -4.20 7.10 -21.88
CA PHE A 16 -3.20 8.11 -21.58
C PHE A 16 -1.80 7.50 -21.69
N LYS A 17 -1.07 7.87 -22.73
CA LYS A 17 0.27 7.30 -23.02
C LYS A 17 1.41 8.01 -22.33
N LYS A 18 1.17 9.20 -21.78
CA LYS A 18 2.19 10.01 -21.10
C LYS A 18 1.77 10.28 -19.66
N GLU A 19 2.73 10.73 -18.87
CA GLU A 19 2.53 11.14 -17.50
C GLU A 19 1.40 12.16 -17.36
N ILE A 20 0.54 11.94 -16.37
CA ILE A 20 -0.50 12.87 -15.95
C ILE A 20 -0.08 13.49 -14.63
N TYR A 21 0.00 14.82 -14.61
CA TYR A 21 0.22 15.58 -13.40
C TYR A 21 -0.87 16.62 -13.24
N LEU A 22 -1.77 16.38 -12.29
CA LEU A 22 -2.87 17.29 -11.93
C LEU A 22 -2.68 17.77 -10.50
N HIS A 23 -2.47 19.06 -10.33
CA HIS A 23 -2.41 19.68 -9.01
C HIS A 23 -3.36 20.87 -8.99
N PHE A 24 -4.42 20.78 -8.21
CA PHE A 24 -5.45 21.80 -8.04
C PHE A 24 -5.79 21.99 -6.56
N GLN A 25 -6.33 23.14 -6.21
CA GLN A 25 -6.81 23.35 -4.85
C GLN A 25 -8.13 22.63 -4.63
N GLU A 26 -9.11 22.82 -5.54
CA GLU A 26 -10.43 22.20 -5.45
C GLU A 26 -10.96 21.75 -6.82
N CYS A 27 -11.66 20.58 -6.82
CA CYS A 27 -12.54 20.15 -7.89
C CYS A 27 -13.99 20.22 -7.37
N LEU A 28 -14.82 21.07 -7.96
CA LEU A 28 -16.13 21.41 -7.42
C LEU A 28 -17.22 20.38 -7.68
N ASP A 29 -17.19 19.78 -8.87
CA ASP A 29 -18.17 18.85 -9.38
C ASP A 29 -17.49 17.48 -9.64
N ILE A 30 -18.16 16.54 -10.25
CA ILE A 30 -17.71 15.20 -10.52
C ILE A 30 -16.33 15.16 -11.20
N PHE A 31 -15.43 14.36 -10.63
CA PHE A 31 -14.17 13.99 -11.25
C PHE A 31 -14.26 12.52 -11.69
N GLN A 32 -14.15 12.26 -13.01
CA GLN A 32 -14.38 10.94 -13.56
C GLN A 32 -13.33 10.54 -14.59
N MET A 33 -12.72 9.39 -14.40
CA MET A 33 -11.80 8.76 -15.33
C MET A 33 -12.08 7.26 -15.37
N ASP A 34 -13.27 6.87 -15.90
CA ASP A 34 -13.72 5.47 -15.95
C ASP A 34 -13.26 4.75 -17.22
N ASN A 35 -12.99 3.45 -17.11
CA ASN A 35 -12.52 2.58 -18.19
C ASN A 35 -11.28 3.14 -18.91
N CYS A 36 -10.41 3.84 -18.17
CA CYS A 36 -9.22 4.48 -18.71
C CYS A 36 -7.98 3.61 -18.49
N VAL A 37 -7.02 3.72 -19.41
CA VAL A 37 -5.71 3.10 -19.28
C VAL A 37 -4.66 4.18 -19.13
N PHE A 38 -3.88 4.11 -18.06
CA PHE A 38 -2.77 5.02 -17.78
C PHE A 38 -1.47 4.25 -17.99
N GLU A 39 -0.78 4.51 -19.10
CA GLU A 39 0.46 3.81 -19.46
C GLU A 39 1.65 4.28 -18.64
N ASP A 40 1.65 5.55 -18.22
CA ASP A 40 2.72 6.17 -17.45
C ASP A 40 2.20 6.68 -16.10
N ARG A 41 3.04 7.40 -15.36
CA ARG A 41 2.75 7.91 -14.03
C ARG A 41 1.49 8.77 -14.00
N VAL A 42 0.73 8.63 -12.94
CA VAL A 42 -0.40 9.51 -12.62
C VAL A 42 -0.15 10.14 -11.26
N THR A 43 -0.10 11.44 -11.20
CA THR A 43 -0.04 12.20 -9.95
C THR A 43 -1.21 13.15 -9.90
N ILE A 44 -2.08 12.96 -8.92
CA ILE A 44 -3.22 13.83 -8.67
C ILE A 44 -3.11 14.34 -7.24
N LYS A 45 -3.23 15.65 -7.07
CA LYS A 45 -3.24 16.34 -5.76
C LYS A 45 -4.33 17.37 -5.73
N GLY A 46 -5.13 17.34 -4.70
CA GLY A 46 -6.18 18.34 -4.50
C GLY A 46 -7.35 17.80 -3.69
N LYS A 47 -8.32 18.68 -3.48
CA LYS A 47 -9.55 18.39 -2.79
C LYS A 47 -10.68 18.17 -3.78
N PHE A 48 -11.42 17.09 -3.63
CA PHE A 48 -12.59 16.76 -4.43
C PHE A 48 -13.86 17.03 -3.61
N ASN A 49 -14.63 18.00 -4.02
CA ASN A 49 -15.86 18.41 -3.31
C ASN A 49 -17.08 17.56 -3.70
N ASP A 50 -17.00 16.82 -4.82
CA ASP A 50 -18.03 15.87 -5.26
C ASP A 50 -17.45 14.48 -5.52
N ASN A 51 -18.26 13.58 -6.07
CA ASN A 51 -17.92 12.20 -6.32
C ASN A 51 -16.73 12.05 -7.29
N VAL A 52 -15.90 11.07 -7.00
CA VAL A 52 -14.73 10.72 -7.79
C VAL A 52 -14.85 9.27 -8.29
N TYR A 53 -14.61 9.05 -9.58
CA TYR A 53 -14.74 7.76 -10.21
C TYR A 53 -13.50 7.42 -11.05
N PHE A 54 -12.94 6.23 -10.79
CA PHE A 54 -11.88 5.61 -11.58
C PHE A 54 -12.27 4.19 -12.00
N ASN A 55 -13.57 3.88 -12.07
CA ASN A 55 -14.08 2.53 -12.23
C ASN A 55 -13.47 1.81 -13.45
N ASN A 56 -13.08 0.53 -13.25
CA ASN A 56 -12.51 -0.35 -14.28
C ASN A 56 -11.28 0.22 -15.00
N SER A 57 -10.56 1.15 -14.37
CA SER A 57 -9.36 1.75 -14.95
C SER A 57 -8.10 0.99 -14.58
N ILE A 58 -7.07 1.08 -15.44
CA ILE A 58 -5.81 0.36 -15.29
C ILE A 58 -4.67 1.37 -15.17
N PHE A 59 -3.97 1.31 -14.04
CA PHE A 59 -2.73 2.06 -13.81
C PHE A 59 -1.54 1.12 -14.02
N LYS A 60 -0.88 1.23 -15.18
CA LYS A 60 0.29 0.40 -15.53
C LYS A 60 1.57 0.87 -14.83
N ASN A 61 1.61 2.12 -14.43
CA ASN A 61 2.72 2.71 -13.71
C ASN A 61 2.24 3.31 -12.39
N TYR A 62 3.12 4.02 -11.70
CA TYR A 62 2.86 4.59 -10.38
C TYR A 62 1.69 5.57 -10.36
N ALA A 63 0.72 5.32 -9.49
CA ALA A 63 -0.42 6.19 -9.22
C ALA A 63 -0.25 6.86 -7.85
N ASN A 64 -0.20 8.18 -7.83
CA ASN A 64 0.02 8.97 -6.62
C ASN A 64 -1.18 9.87 -6.31
N PHE A 65 -1.86 9.56 -5.22
CA PHE A 65 -2.99 10.29 -4.64
C PHE A 65 -2.64 10.81 -3.23
N HIS A 66 -1.34 11.00 -2.96
CA HIS A 66 -0.85 11.49 -1.67
C HIS A 66 -1.51 12.82 -1.31
N THR A 67 -2.04 12.91 -0.08
CA THR A 67 -2.74 14.09 0.47
C THR A 67 -4.02 14.50 -0.26
N CYS A 68 -4.59 13.67 -1.13
CA CYS A 68 -5.91 13.96 -1.70
C CYS A 68 -7.00 13.95 -0.62
N GLU A 69 -7.98 14.85 -0.74
CA GLU A 69 -9.17 14.87 0.09
C GLU A 69 -10.41 14.55 -0.74
N PHE A 70 -11.20 13.56 -0.30
CA PHE A 70 -12.43 13.11 -0.95
C PHE A 70 -13.61 13.41 -0.03
N GLU A 71 -14.39 14.45 -0.33
CA GLU A 71 -15.52 14.87 0.51
C GLU A 71 -16.72 13.94 0.38
N LYS A 72 -16.96 13.39 -0.83
CA LYS A 72 -18.06 12.46 -1.12
C LYS A 72 -17.52 11.08 -1.51
N THR A 73 -18.24 10.35 -2.33
CA THR A 73 -17.85 8.99 -2.75
C THR A 73 -16.60 9.02 -3.62
N ALA A 74 -15.61 8.20 -3.26
CA ALA A 74 -14.47 7.87 -4.10
C ALA A 74 -14.60 6.41 -4.54
N SER A 75 -14.75 6.16 -5.84
CA SER A 75 -14.92 4.82 -6.39
C SER A 75 -13.69 4.40 -7.20
N PHE A 76 -13.07 3.34 -6.74
CA PHE A 76 -12.01 2.59 -7.41
C PHE A 76 -12.49 1.19 -7.80
N TYR A 77 -13.80 1.02 -8.03
CA TYR A 77 -14.40 -0.28 -8.38
C TYR A 77 -13.72 -0.89 -9.62
N GLY A 78 -13.24 -2.12 -9.50
CA GLY A 78 -12.59 -2.84 -10.59
C GLY A 78 -11.27 -2.24 -11.07
N VAL A 79 -10.68 -1.30 -10.35
CA VAL A 79 -9.40 -0.70 -10.69
C VAL A 79 -8.28 -1.73 -10.56
N ARG A 80 -7.35 -1.70 -11.51
CA ARG A 80 -6.13 -2.51 -11.48
C ARG A 80 -4.90 -1.61 -11.35
N PHE A 81 -4.14 -1.84 -10.29
CA PHE A 81 -2.83 -1.22 -10.08
C PHE A 81 -1.72 -2.24 -10.37
N GLU A 82 -0.91 -2.01 -11.41
CA GLU A 82 0.25 -2.87 -11.75
C GLU A 82 1.51 -2.48 -10.95
N LYS A 83 1.53 -1.27 -10.40
CA LYS A 83 2.54 -0.79 -9.46
C LYS A 83 1.87 -0.31 -8.18
N THR A 84 2.62 -0.33 -7.09
CA THR A 84 2.11 0.09 -5.78
C THR A 84 1.58 1.53 -5.82
N PRO A 85 0.27 1.77 -5.59
CA PRO A 85 -0.27 3.12 -5.52
C PRO A 85 0.10 3.80 -4.20
N ASN A 86 0.08 5.12 -4.18
CA ASN A 86 0.29 5.91 -2.98
C ASN A 86 -0.98 6.69 -2.61
N PHE A 87 -1.65 6.28 -1.54
CA PHE A 87 -2.75 6.99 -0.90
C PHE A 87 -2.36 7.50 0.50
N SER A 88 -1.05 7.63 0.77
CA SER A 88 -0.59 8.09 2.07
C SER A 88 -1.16 9.48 2.36
N GLN A 89 -1.64 9.66 3.60
CA GLN A 89 -2.28 10.89 4.06
C GLN A 89 -3.52 11.32 3.25
N ALA A 90 -4.07 10.43 2.40
CA ALA A 90 -5.34 10.70 1.75
C ALA A 90 -6.49 10.62 2.76
N ILE A 91 -7.45 11.55 2.65
CA ILE A 91 -8.60 11.66 3.55
C ILE A 91 -9.88 11.30 2.78
N PHE A 92 -10.56 10.25 3.20
CA PHE A 92 -11.85 9.82 2.67
C PHE A 92 -12.93 10.17 3.69
N LYS A 93 -13.67 11.27 3.47
CA LYS A 93 -14.79 11.67 4.34
C LYS A 93 -16.10 10.99 3.93
N GLY A 94 -16.26 10.74 2.62
CA GLY A 94 -17.39 10.01 2.07
C GLY A 94 -17.13 8.50 1.99
N ASN A 95 -17.92 7.81 1.17
CA ASN A 95 -17.78 6.38 0.96
C ASN A 95 -16.58 6.07 0.04
N LEU A 96 -15.78 5.06 0.41
CA LEU A 96 -14.72 4.50 -0.44
C LEU A 96 -15.19 3.14 -0.99
N ASN A 97 -15.39 3.06 -2.30
CA ASN A 97 -15.68 1.80 -2.98
C ASN A 97 -14.40 1.23 -3.59
N ALA A 98 -13.93 0.12 -3.04
CA ALA A 98 -12.73 -0.59 -3.49
C ALA A 98 -13.04 -2.04 -3.94
N VAL A 99 -14.30 -2.36 -4.20
CA VAL A 99 -14.74 -3.70 -4.62
C VAL A 99 -14.08 -4.06 -5.95
N ASN A 100 -13.57 -5.30 -6.05
CA ASN A 100 -12.85 -5.81 -7.23
C ASN A 100 -11.56 -5.03 -7.59
N THR A 101 -11.06 -4.16 -6.69
CA THR A 101 -9.75 -3.52 -6.89
C THR A 101 -8.65 -4.59 -6.86
N ASN A 102 -7.81 -4.62 -7.88
CA ASN A 102 -6.73 -5.58 -8.01
C ASN A 102 -5.37 -4.92 -7.79
N LEU A 103 -4.60 -5.50 -6.87
CA LEU A 103 -3.23 -5.11 -6.55
C LEU A 103 -2.30 -6.22 -7.06
N ASN A 104 -1.46 -5.91 -8.04
CA ASN A 104 -0.59 -6.90 -8.68
C ASN A 104 0.89 -6.54 -8.50
N PHE A 105 1.38 -6.55 -7.27
CA PHE A 105 2.78 -6.31 -6.94
C PHE A 105 3.25 -7.19 -5.78
N THR A 106 4.56 -7.42 -5.72
CA THR A 106 5.20 -8.27 -4.72
C THR A 106 5.62 -7.47 -3.48
N PHE A 107 6.10 -8.19 -2.44
CA PHE A 107 6.73 -7.55 -1.28
C PHE A 107 7.95 -6.71 -1.68
N ASP A 108 8.75 -7.19 -2.63
CA ASP A 108 9.97 -6.51 -3.07
C ASP A 108 9.63 -5.23 -3.86
N ASP A 109 8.60 -5.27 -4.72
CA ASP A 109 8.09 -4.09 -5.42
C ASP A 109 7.60 -3.01 -4.45
N LEU A 110 6.87 -3.42 -3.41
CA LEU A 110 6.41 -2.49 -2.36
C LEU A 110 7.58 -1.91 -1.57
N GLN A 111 8.57 -2.74 -1.18
CA GLN A 111 9.75 -2.28 -0.46
C GLN A 111 10.56 -1.29 -1.30
N GLU A 112 10.75 -1.57 -2.59
CA GLU A 112 11.44 -0.68 -3.51
C GLU A 112 10.68 0.65 -3.66
N ARG A 113 9.34 0.61 -3.78
CA ARG A 113 8.51 1.81 -3.86
C ARG A 113 8.64 2.67 -2.61
N ILE A 114 8.58 2.09 -1.43
CA ILE A 114 8.75 2.80 -0.15
C ILE A 114 10.14 3.46 -0.07
N LYS A 115 11.20 2.76 -0.51
CA LYS A 115 12.56 3.31 -0.56
C LYS A 115 12.68 4.45 -1.58
N GLN A 116 12.00 4.36 -2.72
CA GLN A 116 12.01 5.42 -3.72
C GLN A 116 11.28 6.67 -3.19
N GLU A 117 10.12 6.48 -2.55
CA GLU A 117 9.38 7.57 -1.92
C GLU A 117 10.22 8.27 -0.84
N TYR A 118 10.97 7.48 -0.03
CA TYR A 118 11.90 8.02 0.94
C TYR A 118 12.98 8.90 0.30
N LYS A 119 13.57 8.45 -0.81
CA LYS A 119 14.58 9.24 -1.52
C LYS A 119 14.00 10.53 -2.10
N ASP A 120 12.80 10.46 -2.69
CA ASP A 120 12.16 11.61 -3.33
C ASP A 120 11.71 12.64 -2.28
N PHE A 121 11.20 12.20 -1.12
CA PHE A 121 10.81 13.05 -0.02
C PHE A 121 12.00 13.81 0.57
N ASN A 122 13.11 13.12 0.82
CA ASN A 122 14.30 13.71 1.43
C ASN A 122 15.09 14.65 0.50
N LYS A 123 14.76 14.71 -0.80
CA LYS A 123 15.27 15.77 -1.69
C LYS A 123 14.66 17.14 -1.40
N THR A 124 13.52 17.20 -0.74
CA THR A 124 12.71 18.43 -0.53
C THR A 124 12.88 19.09 0.85
N LYS A 125 13.99 18.87 1.54
CA LYS A 125 14.32 19.48 2.88
C LYS A 125 13.45 19.04 4.07
N GLU A 126 12.42 18.24 3.89
CA GLU A 126 11.64 17.67 4.98
C GLU A 126 12.11 16.24 5.22
N GLU A 127 12.98 16.04 6.22
CA GLU A 127 13.46 14.69 6.56
C GLU A 127 12.34 13.85 7.18
N LYS A 128 11.81 12.91 6.40
CA LYS A 128 10.87 11.92 6.89
C LYS A 128 11.55 10.55 6.95
N PRO A 129 11.64 9.91 8.11
CA PRO A 129 12.28 8.60 8.23
C PRO A 129 11.49 7.50 7.51
N LEU A 130 12.20 6.49 7.00
CA LEU A 130 11.65 5.43 6.15
C LEU A 130 10.56 4.60 6.85
N ASP A 131 10.69 4.33 8.16
CA ASP A 131 9.65 3.67 8.96
C ASP A 131 8.33 4.46 9.00
N LYS A 132 8.39 5.79 8.98
CA LYS A 132 7.20 6.65 8.90
C LYS A 132 6.56 6.58 7.51
N ILE A 133 7.36 6.53 6.45
CA ILE A 133 6.83 6.36 5.09
C ILE A 133 6.19 4.99 4.94
N ALA A 134 6.82 3.92 5.45
CA ALA A 134 6.21 2.58 5.46
C ALA A 134 4.88 2.57 6.24
N ASN A 135 4.78 3.30 7.35
CA ASN A 135 3.54 3.45 8.09
C ASN A 135 2.46 4.18 7.29
N ASP A 136 2.80 5.23 6.53
CA ASP A 136 1.83 5.93 5.67
C ASP A 136 1.25 5.00 4.60
N PHE A 137 2.09 4.17 3.96
CA PHE A 137 1.61 3.16 3.02
C PHE A 137 0.73 2.10 3.72
N ARG A 138 1.11 1.68 4.94
CA ARG A 138 0.30 0.78 5.76
C ARG A 138 -1.09 1.34 6.01
N ASP A 139 -1.18 2.61 6.39
CA ASP A 139 -2.44 3.27 6.67
C ASP A 139 -3.31 3.39 5.41
N SER A 140 -2.71 3.60 4.23
CA SER A 140 -3.39 3.55 2.95
C SER A 140 -4.09 2.19 2.72
N PHE A 141 -3.35 1.08 2.85
CA PHE A 141 -3.94 -0.25 2.68
C PHE A 141 -4.99 -0.57 3.74
N ARG A 142 -4.81 -0.09 4.98
CA ARG A 142 -5.79 -0.23 6.06
C ARG A 142 -7.11 0.48 5.74
N ILE A 143 -7.06 1.66 5.14
CA ILE A 143 -8.27 2.41 4.74
C ILE A 143 -9.08 1.59 3.73
N PHE A 144 -8.45 1.08 2.67
CA PHE A 144 -9.10 0.23 1.67
C PHE A 144 -9.63 -1.07 2.28
N LYS A 145 -8.84 -1.77 3.10
CA LYS A 145 -9.28 -2.96 3.83
C LYS A 145 -10.55 -2.69 4.66
N ASN A 146 -10.55 -1.60 5.43
CA ASN A 146 -11.67 -1.29 6.30
C ASN A 146 -12.94 -0.93 5.51
N ALA A 147 -12.80 -0.25 4.37
CA ALA A 147 -13.93 0.01 3.46
C ALA A 147 -14.55 -1.30 2.97
N LEU A 148 -13.73 -2.25 2.51
CA LEU A 148 -14.20 -3.56 2.05
C LEU A 148 -14.85 -4.40 3.16
N ILE A 149 -14.30 -4.35 4.39
CA ILE A 149 -14.92 -5.02 5.55
C ILE A 149 -16.30 -4.41 5.84
N LYS A 150 -16.43 -3.09 5.78
CA LYS A 150 -17.72 -2.39 5.95
C LYS A 150 -18.74 -2.83 4.91
N ASP A 151 -18.31 -3.12 3.70
CA ASP A 151 -19.15 -3.60 2.60
C ASP A 151 -19.33 -5.15 2.62
N ASN A 152 -18.96 -5.83 3.73
CA ASN A 152 -19.01 -7.29 3.90
C ASN A 152 -18.17 -8.08 2.86
N ASN A 153 -17.17 -7.46 2.24
CA ASN A 153 -16.27 -8.09 1.26
C ASN A 153 -14.95 -8.51 1.93
N ALA A 154 -15.00 -9.56 2.76
CA ALA A 154 -13.85 -10.07 3.49
C ALA A 154 -12.76 -10.65 2.56
N LEU A 155 -13.15 -11.18 1.40
CA LEU A 155 -12.22 -11.79 0.46
C LEU A 155 -11.27 -10.75 -0.16
N ASP A 156 -11.81 -9.67 -0.71
CA ASP A 156 -10.98 -8.59 -1.25
C ASP A 156 -10.21 -7.88 -0.13
N ALA A 157 -10.82 -7.71 1.05
CA ALA A 157 -10.17 -7.13 2.21
C ALA A 157 -8.90 -7.90 2.63
N SER A 158 -8.86 -9.24 2.47
CA SER A 158 -7.70 -10.06 2.79
C SER A 158 -6.47 -9.70 1.95
N ASN A 159 -6.66 -9.33 0.68
CA ASN A 159 -5.59 -8.88 -0.21
C ASN A 159 -4.97 -7.57 0.30
N PHE A 160 -5.79 -6.60 0.71
CA PHE A 160 -5.28 -5.35 1.29
C PHE A 160 -4.62 -5.57 2.65
N HIS A 161 -5.12 -6.53 3.44
CA HIS A 161 -4.49 -6.91 4.70
C HIS A 161 -3.08 -7.46 4.51
N LYS A 162 -2.85 -8.27 3.49
CA LYS A 162 -1.51 -8.73 3.12
C LYS A 162 -0.53 -7.56 2.93
N TYR A 163 -0.91 -6.55 2.16
CA TYR A 163 -0.06 -5.39 1.92
C TYR A 163 0.12 -4.50 3.16
N GLU A 164 -0.88 -4.43 4.02
CA GLU A 164 -0.76 -3.80 5.35
C GLU A 164 0.33 -4.48 6.18
N LEU A 165 0.36 -5.83 6.20
CA LEU A 165 1.37 -6.61 6.91
C LEU A 165 2.77 -6.48 6.28
N TYR A 166 2.86 -6.39 4.96
CA TYR A 166 4.13 -6.11 4.27
C TYR A 166 4.73 -4.76 4.71
N CYS A 167 3.90 -3.71 4.76
CA CYS A 167 4.35 -2.42 5.25
C CYS A 167 4.79 -2.49 6.72
N LYS A 168 4.09 -3.26 7.56
CA LYS A 168 4.46 -3.46 8.97
C LYS A 168 5.80 -4.17 9.12
N GLU A 169 6.08 -5.18 8.30
CA GLU A 169 7.37 -5.88 8.28
C GLU A 169 8.51 -4.90 7.91
N ILE A 170 8.30 -4.03 6.91
CA ILE A 170 9.28 -3.02 6.50
C ILE A 170 9.50 -1.97 7.62
N GLU A 171 8.44 -1.49 8.24
CA GLU A 171 8.49 -0.55 9.38
C GLU A 171 9.32 -1.11 10.53
N LEU A 172 9.05 -2.36 10.93
CA LEU A 172 9.74 -3.05 12.03
C LEU A 172 11.23 -3.27 11.70
N LYS A 173 11.54 -3.68 10.47
CA LYS A 173 12.92 -3.84 10.00
C LYS A 173 13.72 -2.55 10.12
N GLU A 174 13.16 -1.45 9.66
CA GLU A 174 13.85 -0.16 9.71
C GLU A 174 13.96 0.39 11.14
N SER A 175 12.93 0.20 11.96
CA SER A 175 12.99 0.51 13.39
C SER A 175 14.11 -0.27 14.09
N TRP A 176 14.25 -1.57 13.78
CA TRP A 176 15.32 -2.40 14.32
C TRP A 176 16.72 -1.96 13.84
N ASN A 177 16.85 -1.62 12.56
CA ASN A 177 18.13 -1.13 12.00
C ASN A 177 18.59 0.19 12.66
N LYS A 178 17.67 1.04 13.06
CA LYS A 178 17.97 2.27 13.81
C LYS A 178 18.50 1.95 15.20
N LEU A 179 17.87 1.00 15.90
CA LEU A 179 18.28 0.60 17.24
C LEU A 179 19.70 0.01 17.29
N LYS A 180 20.09 -0.74 16.27
CA LYS A 180 21.46 -1.27 16.15
C LYS A 180 22.56 -0.21 16.01
N LYS A 181 22.19 1.01 15.61
CA LYS A 181 23.13 2.13 15.39
C LYS A 181 23.29 3.03 16.62
N VAL A 182 22.43 2.86 17.61
CA VAL A 182 22.52 3.59 18.89
C VAL A 182 23.25 2.68 19.88
N ASP A 183 24.36 3.14 20.45
CA ASP A 183 25.13 2.40 21.47
C ASP A 183 24.27 2.05 22.68
N ILE A 184 24.47 0.82 23.19
CA ILE A 184 23.64 0.15 24.19
C ILE A 184 24.00 0.67 25.59
N ASP A 185 23.58 1.87 25.91
CA ASP A 185 23.63 2.38 27.30
C ASP A 185 22.21 2.73 27.83
N GLU A 186 21.17 2.04 27.39
CA GLU A 186 19.80 2.40 27.74
C GLU A 186 19.07 1.32 28.55
N ASP A 187 18.17 1.78 29.39
CA ASP A 187 17.25 1.13 30.32
C ASP A 187 16.73 -0.24 29.92
N ILE A 188 16.61 -1.16 30.90
CA ILE A 188 16.09 -2.52 30.76
C ILE A 188 14.69 -2.55 30.11
N ASP A 189 13.83 -1.56 30.37
CA ASP A 189 12.49 -1.45 29.80
C ASP A 189 12.51 -1.14 28.30
N GLN A 190 13.49 -0.37 27.84
CA GLN A 190 13.69 -0.05 26.43
C GLN A 190 14.19 -1.28 25.65
N ASN A 191 15.07 -2.06 26.28
CA ASN A 191 15.55 -3.32 25.73
C ASN A 191 14.42 -4.34 25.51
N ASN A 192 13.52 -4.50 26.46
CA ASN A 192 12.37 -5.40 26.33
C ASN A 192 11.43 -5.02 25.16
N LYS A 193 11.14 -3.73 24.97
CA LYS A 193 10.37 -3.22 23.82
C LYS A 193 11.10 -3.45 22.50
N ASN A 194 12.42 -3.38 22.50
CA ASN A 194 13.23 -3.58 21.30
C ASN A 194 13.26 -5.06 20.90
N TYR A 195 13.38 -5.98 21.85
CA TYR A 195 13.26 -7.43 21.60
C TYR A 195 11.87 -7.81 21.09
N SER A 196 10.79 -7.23 21.61
CA SER A 196 9.43 -7.46 21.09
C SER A 196 9.31 -7.06 19.62
N LYS A 197 9.83 -5.89 19.22
CA LYS A 197 9.84 -5.46 17.82
C LYS A 197 10.63 -6.40 16.90
N LEU A 198 11.77 -6.92 17.39
CA LEU A 198 12.55 -7.91 16.65
C LEU A 198 11.76 -9.20 16.45
N MET A 199 11.12 -9.70 17.52
CA MET A 199 10.30 -10.91 17.44
C MET A 199 9.14 -10.73 16.48
N ASP A 200 8.43 -9.58 16.54
CA ASP A 200 7.35 -9.26 15.61
C ASP A 200 7.84 -9.22 14.15
N PHE A 201 9.01 -8.62 13.90
CA PHE A 201 9.64 -8.63 12.57
C PHE A 201 9.94 -10.03 12.07
N LEU A 202 10.56 -10.87 12.93
CA LEU A 202 10.90 -12.26 12.56
C LEU A 202 9.65 -13.10 12.32
N LEU A 203 8.62 -12.96 13.16
CA LEU A 203 7.36 -13.66 13.02
C LEU A 203 6.63 -13.26 11.74
N LEU A 204 6.53 -11.96 11.42
CA LEU A 204 5.91 -11.48 10.18
C LEU A 204 6.67 -11.96 8.95
N GLY A 205 8.01 -11.90 8.95
CA GLY A 205 8.83 -12.41 7.85
C GLY A 205 8.71 -13.92 7.66
N PHE A 206 8.65 -14.69 8.74
CA PHE A 206 8.38 -16.12 8.70
C PHE A 206 6.99 -16.42 8.12
N TYR A 207 5.96 -15.71 8.60
CA TYR A 207 4.59 -15.88 8.18
C TYR A 207 4.40 -15.53 6.68
N ARG A 208 5.04 -14.48 6.19
CA ARG A 208 5.11 -14.16 4.76
C ARG A 208 5.74 -15.29 3.95
N LYS A 209 6.88 -15.82 4.43
CA LYS A 209 7.58 -16.93 3.75
C LYS A 209 6.78 -18.22 3.76
N LEU A 210 6.03 -18.48 4.83
CA LEU A 210 5.26 -19.72 5.01
C LEU A 210 4.01 -19.75 4.13
N CYS A 211 3.21 -18.69 4.12
CA CYS A 211 1.87 -18.69 3.53
C CYS A 211 1.47 -17.37 2.86
N ASP A 212 2.40 -16.44 2.71
CA ASP A 212 2.15 -15.10 2.18
C ASP A 212 0.96 -14.41 2.87
N HIS A 213 0.97 -14.45 4.21
CA HIS A 213 -0.09 -13.91 5.07
C HIS A 213 -1.49 -14.47 4.76
N HIS A 214 -1.58 -15.80 4.58
CA HIS A 214 -2.80 -16.57 4.24
C HIS A 214 -3.34 -16.39 2.81
N THR A 215 -2.62 -15.72 1.94
CA THR A 215 -3.11 -15.49 0.57
C THR A 215 -2.61 -16.51 -0.45
N ASP A 216 -1.63 -17.35 -0.07
CA ASP A 216 -1.02 -18.34 -0.96
C ASP A 216 -1.13 -19.77 -0.40
N LEU A 217 -2.23 -20.44 -0.77
CA LEU A 217 -2.49 -21.83 -0.35
C LEU A 217 -1.47 -22.81 -0.95
N LEU A 218 -1.00 -22.59 -2.18
CA LEU A 218 0.01 -23.45 -2.82
C LEU A 218 1.32 -23.41 -2.06
N LYS A 219 1.71 -22.23 -1.58
CA LYS A 219 2.91 -22.06 -0.77
C LYS A 219 2.82 -22.80 0.56
N VAL A 220 1.66 -22.75 1.22
CA VAL A 220 1.39 -23.55 2.43
C VAL A 220 1.55 -25.03 2.14
N PHE A 221 0.94 -25.53 1.06
CA PHE A 221 1.00 -26.93 0.67
C PHE A 221 2.43 -27.37 0.35
N ASN A 222 3.18 -26.60 -0.43
CA ASN A 222 4.57 -26.89 -0.75
C ASN A 222 5.46 -26.95 0.50
N ASN A 223 5.29 -26.01 1.43
CA ASN A 223 6.03 -26.01 2.69
C ASN A 223 5.67 -27.21 3.58
N PHE A 224 4.41 -27.64 3.58
CA PHE A 224 3.95 -28.83 4.27
C PHE A 224 4.56 -30.11 3.69
N VAL A 225 4.58 -30.26 2.37
CA VAL A 225 5.24 -31.40 1.68
C VAL A 225 6.73 -31.43 1.98
N LEU A 226 7.40 -30.27 1.97
CA LEU A 226 8.82 -30.16 2.32
C LEU A 226 9.07 -30.62 3.76
N LEU A 227 8.22 -30.24 4.71
CA LEU A 227 8.34 -30.63 6.11
C LEU A 227 8.19 -32.16 6.30
N ILE A 228 7.23 -32.78 5.58
CA ILE A 228 7.09 -34.26 5.58
C ILE A 228 8.34 -34.92 4.99
N ALA A 229 8.85 -34.41 3.87
CA ALA A 229 10.04 -34.94 3.23
C ALA A 229 11.27 -34.87 4.15
N LEU A 230 11.46 -33.77 4.87
CA LEU A 230 12.52 -33.61 5.86
C LEU A 230 12.36 -34.60 7.04
N TYR A 231 11.13 -34.76 7.54
CA TYR A 231 10.83 -35.72 8.61
C TYR A 231 11.15 -37.15 8.20
N VAL A 232 10.70 -37.57 7.01
CA VAL A 232 10.99 -38.92 6.47
C VAL A 232 12.50 -39.13 6.29
N SER A 233 13.20 -38.13 5.71
CA SER A 233 14.65 -38.19 5.53
C SER A 233 15.38 -38.34 6.87
N TYR A 234 14.96 -37.59 7.88
CA TYR A 234 15.52 -37.71 9.23
C TYR A 234 15.26 -39.07 9.85
N SER A 235 14.06 -39.65 9.70
CA SER A 235 13.68 -40.97 10.22
C SER A 235 14.41 -42.12 9.53
N ILE A 236 14.97 -41.94 8.34
CA ILE A 236 15.75 -42.96 7.63
C ILE A 236 17.22 -42.96 8.08
N VAL A 237 17.72 -41.82 8.56
CA VAL A 237 19.13 -41.63 8.96
C VAL A 237 19.38 -42.07 10.44
N ILE A 238 18.33 -42.16 11.24
CA ILE A 238 18.34 -42.67 12.61
C ILE A 238 17.95 -44.13 12.62
#